data_820e97797e55f2c2fa021af726a8adda
#
_entry.id   820e97797e55f2c2fa021af726a8adda
#
_cell.length_a   1.000
_cell.length_b   1.000
_cell.length_c   1.000
_cell.angle_alpha   90.00
_cell.angle_beta   90.00
_cell.angle_gamma   90.00
#
_symmetry.space_group_name_H-M   'P 1'
#
loop_
_entity.id
_entity.type
_entity.pdbx_description
1 polymer ?
#
loop_
_entity_poly.entity_id
_entity_poly.type
_entity_poly.pdbx_seq_one_letter_code
_entity_poly.pdbx_strand_id
1 'polypeptide(L)'
;ASDVYKRQLTYDKFACNQYLKGFGVRIAESLLLRGGQSVTDEDVMEKIGLPCFIKPSLGGSSFGVTKVTAKEQIQPAITKAFAEAQEVLVEAFMDGTEITCGCYKTKDKSVVFPITEVVSHNEYFDYEAKYNGASDEITPARISDDLTRRVQTLTSAIYDILGAYGIIRVDYIITEGEKINLLEVNTTPGMTATSFIPQQVRAAGMEMKDVMTDIIENKFRD
;
A
#
# COMPACT_ATOMS: atom_id res chain seq x y z
N ALA A 1 -11.39 -5.95 -15.25
CA ALA A 1 -11.25 -4.53 -14.93
C ALA A 1 -11.84 -4.26 -13.54
N SER A 2 -11.08 -3.58 -12.69
CA SER A 2 -11.60 -3.11 -11.40
C SER A 2 -12.76 -2.15 -11.65
N ASP A 3 -13.80 -2.23 -10.83
CA ASP A 3 -14.90 -1.28 -10.85
C ASP A 3 -14.34 0.15 -10.70
N VAL A 4 -14.79 1.07 -11.54
CA VAL A 4 -14.32 2.47 -11.59
C VAL A 4 -14.43 3.14 -10.21
N TYR A 5 -15.54 2.91 -9.47
CA TYR A 5 -15.75 3.48 -8.14
C TYR A 5 -14.74 2.95 -7.09
N LYS A 6 -14.42 1.66 -7.15
CA LYS A 6 -13.47 1.05 -6.23
C LYS A 6 -12.04 1.49 -6.53
N ARG A 7 -11.72 1.67 -7.83
CA ARG A 7 -10.46 2.25 -8.26
C ARG A 7 -10.30 3.70 -7.77
N GLN A 8 -11.38 4.50 -7.78
CA GLN A 8 -11.35 5.86 -7.24
C GLN A 8 -11.06 5.84 -5.74
N LEU A 9 -11.73 4.97 -4.96
CA LEU A 9 -11.49 4.84 -3.53
C LEU A 9 -10.03 4.45 -3.24
N THR A 10 -9.52 3.42 -3.93
CA THR A 10 -8.14 2.93 -3.67
C THR A 10 -7.06 3.86 -4.21
N TYR A 11 -7.39 4.75 -5.14
CA TYR A 11 -6.48 5.78 -5.62
C TYR A 11 -6.28 6.92 -4.60
N ASP A 12 -7.30 7.20 -3.81
CA ASP A 12 -7.23 8.11 -2.67
C ASP A 12 -6.77 7.35 -1.42
N LYS A 13 -5.48 7.47 -1.11
CA LYS A 13 -4.85 6.74 0.01
C LYS A 13 -5.52 7.05 1.34
N PHE A 14 -5.85 8.31 1.60
CA PHE A 14 -6.50 8.71 2.85
C PHE A 14 -7.90 8.10 2.95
N ALA A 15 -8.73 8.27 1.94
CA ALA A 15 -10.10 7.75 1.94
C ALA A 15 -10.13 6.22 2.06
N CYS A 16 -9.28 5.51 1.31
CA CYS A 16 -9.18 4.05 1.37
C CYS A 16 -8.76 3.57 2.77
N ASN A 17 -7.71 4.16 3.32
CA ASN A 17 -7.20 3.78 4.64
C ASN A 17 -8.22 4.08 5.74
N GLN A 18 -8.90 5.24 5.72
CA GLN A 18 -9.95 5.56 6.69
C GLN A 18 -11.18 4.64 6.55
N TYR A 19 -11.56 4.28 5.32
CA TYR A 19 -12.62 3.31 5.10
C TYR A 19 -12.28 1.96 5.72
N LEU A 20 -11.09 1.44 5.46
CA LEU A 20 -10.62 0.15 6.00
C LEU A 20 -10.38 0.19 7.52
N LYS A 21 -9.96 1.34 8.08
CA LYS A 21 -9.88 1.55 9.55
C LYS A 21 -11.22 1.30 10.22
N GLY A 22 -12.32 1.67 9.57
CA GLY A 22 -13.70 1.42 10.05
C GLY A 22 -14.04 -0.07 10.19
N PHE A 23 -13.30 -0.96 9.54
CA PHE A 23 -13.40 -2.42 9.65
C PHE A 23 -12.32 -3.03 10.57
N GLY A 24 -11.60 -2.22 11.32
CA GLY A 24 -10.58 -2.67 12.26
C GLY A 24 -9.19 -2.90 11.64
N VAL A 25 -8.98 -2.52 10.38
CA VAL A 25 -7.65 -2.56 9.76
C VAL A 25 -6.78 -1.48 10.39
N ARG A 26 -5.57 -1.85 10.83
CA ARG A 26 -4.61 -0.88 11.39
C ARG A 26 -4.00 -0.06 10.26
N ILE A 27 -3.90 1.24 10.49
CA ILE A 27 -3.27 2.20 9.58
C ILE A 27 -2.35 3.13 10.38
N ALA A 28 -1.48 3.87 9.70
CA ALA A 28 -0.75 4.98 10.31
C ALA A 28 -1.71 6.10 10.75
N GLU A 29 -1.38 6.80 11.84
CA GLU A 29 -2.07 8.05 12.14
C GLU A 29 -1.78 9.08 11.05
N SER A 30 -2.82 9.81 10.63
CA SER A 30 -2.71 10.69 9.48
C SER A 30 -3.62 11.92 9.58
N LEU A 31 -3.19 13.01 8.94
CA LEU A 31 -3.95 14.24 8.74
C LEU A 31 -4.09 14.50 7.25
N LEU A 32 -5.32 14.81 6.81
CA LEU A 32 -5.57 15.28 5.45
C LEU A 32 -5.70 16.81 5.46
N LEU A 33 -4.87 17.47 4.66
CA LEU A 33 -4.91 18.91 4.43
C LEU A 33 -5.48 19.19 3.05
N ARG A 34 -6.48 20.06 2.98
CA ARG A 34 -7.07 20.52 1.71
C ARG A 34 -6.58 21.91 1.36
N GLY A 35 -6.57 22.25 0.08
CA GLY A 35 -6.13 23.55 -0.40
C GLY A 35 -6.80 24.69 0.38
N GLY A 36 -5.97 25.63 0.87
CA GLY A 36 -6.40 26.74 1.73
C GLY A 36 -6.48 26.44 3.23
N GLN A 37 -6.31 25.19 3.67
CA GLN A 37 -6.17 24.86 5.09
C GLN A 37 -4.72 25.07 5.53
N SER A 38 -4.55 25.74 6.66
CA SER A 38 -3.27 25.83 7.37
C SER A 38 -3.25 24.88 8.56
N VAL A 39 -2.11 24.28 8.80
CA VAL A 39 -1.81 23.49 9.99
C VAL A 39 -0.51 24.04 10.58
N THR A 40 -0.45 24.15 11.89
CA THR A 40 0.79 24.57 12.55
C THR A 40 1.76 23.41 12.70
N ASP A 41 3.03 23.69 12.86
CA ASP A 41 4.03 22.64 13.12
C ASP A 41 3.74 21.92 14.42
N GLU A 42 3.22 22.65 15.42
CA GLU A 42 2.80 22.13 16.71
C GLU A 42 1.65 21.11 16.55
N ASP A 43 0.65 21.41 15.74
CA ASP A 43 -0.45 20.50 15.46
C ASP A 43 0.04 19.19 14.80
N VAL A 44 0.98 19.30 13.86
CA VAL A 44 1.57 18.11 13.22
C VAL A 44 2.36 17.29 14.24
N MET A 45 3.17 17.94 15.07
CA MET A 45 3.96 17.26 16.09
C MET A 45 3.10 16.59 17.17
N GLU A 46 1.99 17.23 17.58
CA GLU A 46 1.09 16.69 18.60
C GLU A 46 0.28 15.49 18.07
N LYS A 47 -0.25 15.58 16.84
CA LYS A 47 -1.18 14.59 16.28
C LYS A 47 -0.48 13.46 15.56
N ILE A 48 0.65 13.71 14.93
CA ILE A 48 1.37 12.76 14.07
C ILE A 48 2.73 12.39 14.67
N GLY A 49 3.48 13.38 15.17
CA GLY A 49 4.85 13.21 15.64
C GLY A 49 5.87 13.17 14.49
N LEU A 50 7.15 13.00 14.87
CA LEU A 50 8.27 12.86 13.95
C LEU A 50 9.02 11.54 14.23
N PRO A 51 9.56 10.87 13.20
CA PRO A 51 9.46 11.24 11.78
C PRO A 51 8.06 11.08 11.21
N CYS A 52 7.74 11.84 10.14
CA CYS A 52 6.50 11.64 9.39
C CYS A 52 6.74 11.76 7.87
N PHE A 53 5.78 11.31 7.08
CA PHE A 53 5.74 11.54 5.64
C PHE A 53 4.73 12.61 5.28
N ILE A 54 5.12 13.52 4.40
CA ILE A 54 4.24 14.52 3.80
C ILE A 54 4.21 14.28 2.30
N LYS A 55 3.01 14.03 1.75
CA LYS A 55 2.84 13.56 0.38
C LYS A 55 1.51 14.01 -0.22
N PRO A 56 1.36 14.10 -1.55
CA PRO A 56 0.06 14.20 -2.19
C PRO A 56 -0.86 13.04 -1.76
N SER A 57 -2.14 13.33 -1.45
CA SER A 57 -3.12 12.28 -1.10
C SER A 57 -3.46 11.43 -2.32
N LEU A 58 -3.59 12.06 -3.48
CA LEU A 58 -3.81 11.42 -4.76
C LEU A 58 -2.49 11.27 -5.51
N GLY A 59 -2.27 10.13 -6.14
CA GLY A 59 -1.07 9.89 -6.93
C GLY A 59 -0.38 8.57 -6.62
N GLY A 60 0.63 8.24 -7.43
CA GLY A 60 1.38 6.99 -7.37
C GLY A 60 2.89 7.21 -7.43
N SER A 61 3.65 6.11 -7.40
CA SER A 61 5.11 6.07 -7.63
C SER A 61 5.94 6.95 -6.69
N SER A 62 5.48 7.23 -5.46
CA SER A 62 6.19 8.04 -4.44
C SER A 62 6.55 9.46 -4.90
N PHE A 63 5.86 9.99 -5.93
CA PHE A 63 6.12 11.35 -6.41
C PHE A 63 5.64 12.38 -5.37
N GLY A 64 6.46 13.40 -5.11
CA GLY A 64 6.12 14.46 -4.14
C GLY A 64 6.18 14.04 -2.66
N VAL A 65 6.64 12.84 -2.34
CA VAL A 65 6.82 12.35 -0.97
C VAL A 65 8.05 13.01 -0.32
N THR A 66 7.90 13.47 0.92
CA THR A 66 9.00 14.01 1.73
C THR A 66 8.96 13.36 3.11
N LYS A 67 10.05 12.72 3.54
CA LYS A 67 10.28 12.30 4.92
C LYS A 67 10.73 13.50 5.72
N VAL A 68 9.99 13.82 6.76
CA VAL A 68 10.24 14.95 7.67
C VAL A 68 10.74 14.39 8.99
N THR A 69 11.93 14.82 9.40
CA THR A 69 12.61 14.36 10.62
C THR A 69 12.81 15.48 11.64
N ALA A 70 12.62 16.74 11.22
CA ALA A 70 12.77 17.91 12.05
C ALA A 70 11.62 18.89 11.81
N LYS A 71 11.24 19.64 12.85
CA LYS A 71 10.11 20.57 12.85
C LYS A 71 10.18 21.58 11.70
N GLU A 72 11.36 22.12 11.44
CA GLU A 72 11.60 23.14 10.42
C GLU A 72 11.34 22.67 8.99
N GLN A 73 11.26 21.35 8.78
CA GLN A 73 11.00 20.75 7.47
C GLN A 73 9.49 20.64 7.16
N ILE A 74 8.60 20.79 8.15
CA ILE A 74 7.16 20.55 8.03
C ILE A 74 6.54 21.49 6.97
N GLN A 75 6.62 22.80 7.15
CA GLN A 75 5.99 23.78 6.24
C GLN A 75 6.58 23.74 4.82
N PRO A 76 7.92 23.64 4.63
CA PRO A 76 8.50 23.42 3.30
C PRO A 76 7.97 22.16 2.61
N ALA A 77 7.83 21.04 3.34
CA ALA A 77 7.31 19.80 2.78
C ALA A 77 5.82 19.89 2.40
N ILE A 78 5.00 20.54 3.24
CA ILE A 78 3.58 20.81 2.93
C ILE A 78 3.46 21.68 1.68
N THR A 79 4.24 22.75 1.59
CA THR A 79 4.25 23.65 0.43
C THR A 79 4.62 22.90 -0.84
N LYS A 80 5.67 22.07 -0.78
CA LYS A 80 6.10 21.22 -1.89
C LYS A 80 5.00 20.25 -2.34
N ALA A 81 4.33 19.59 -1.40
CA ALA A 81 3.27 18.65 -1.70
C ALA A 81 2.02 19.33 -2.29
N PHE A 82 1.66 20.54 -1.84
CA PHE A 82 0.58 21.34 -2.42
C PHE A 82 0.89 21.89 -3.82
N ALA A 83 2.15 21.98 -4.20
CA ALA A 83 2.51 22.32 -5.60
C ALA A 83 2.11 21.21 -6.59
N GLU A 84 1.99 19.96 -6.11
CA GLU A 84 1.68 18.79 -6.91
C GLU A 84 0.20 18.33 -6.80
N ALA A 85 -0.53 18.73 -5.74
CA ALA A 85 -1.88 18.26 -5.48
C ALA A 85 -2.73 19.24 -4.66
N GLN A 86 -4.06 19.09 -4.78
CA GLN A 86 -5.04 19.88 -4.01
C GLN A 86 -5.20 19.37 -2.57
N GLU A 87 -4.82 18.13 -2.30
CA GLU A 87 -4.91 17.47 -1.00
C GLU A 87 -3.56 16.86 -0.63
N VAL A 88 -3.11 17.13 0.58
CA VAL A 88 -1.84 16.70 1.14
C VAL A 88 -2.09 15.81 2.35
N LEU A 89 -1.47 14.65 2.36
CA LEU A 89 -1.49 13.70 3.46
C LEU A 89 -0.23 13.85 4.30
N VAL A 90 -0.40 14.11 5.60
CA VAL A 90 0.65 14.00 6.62
C VAL A 90 0.43 12.69 7.36
N GLU A 91 1.39 11.80 7.35
CA GLU A 91 1.27 10.44 7.87
C GLU A 91 2.44 10.07 8.77
N ALA A 92 2.15 9.48 9.93
CA ALA A 92 3.17 9.02 10.86
C ALA A 92 4.09 7.97 10.19
N PHE A 93 5.39 8.08 10.46
CA PHE A 93 6.34 7.07 10.03
C PHE A 93 6.08 5.75 10.78
N MET A 94 6.01 4.67 10.04
CA MET A 94 5.92 3.32 10.59
C MET A 94 7.29 2.64 10.47
N ASP A 95 7.99 2.52 11.59
CA ASP A 95 9.27 1.80 11.63
C ASP A 95 9.02 0.30 11.61
N GLY A 96 9.46 -0.38 10.55
CA GLY A 96 9.21 -1.80 10.39
C GLY A 96 9.61 -2.38 9.04
N THR A 97 9.23 -3.63 8.83
CA THR A 97 9.49 -4.37 7.59
C THR A 97 8.35 -4.13 6.60
N GLU A 98 8.69 -3.62 5.42
CA GLU A 98 7.73 -3.48 4.31
C GLU A 98 7.51 -4.84 3.65
N ILE A 99 6.24 -5.20 3.48
CA ILE A 99 5.82 -6.42 2.79
C ILE A 99 4.66 -6.13 1.85
N THR A 100 4.51 -6.95 0.83
CA THR A 100 3.40 -6.87 -0.12
C THR A 100 2.78 -8.24 -0.38
N CYS A 101 1.45 -8.28 -0.51
CA CYS A 101 0.70 -9.50 -0.72
C CYS A 101 -0.37 -9.32 -1.80
N GLY A 102 -0.34 -10.18 -2.81
CA GLY A 102 -1.33 -10.21 -3.88
C GLY A 102 -2.47 -11.18 -3.58
N CYS A 103 -3.65 -10.86 -4.12
CA CYS A 103 -4.84 -11.70 -3.97
C CYS A 103 -5.76 -11.56 -5.18
N TYR A 104 -6.44 -12.66 -5.57
CA TYR A 104 -7.61 -12.63 -6.45
C TYR A 104 -8.65 -13.64 -5.99
N LYS A 105 -9.91 -13.38 -6.31
CA LYS A 105 -11.01 -14.33 -6.06
C LYS A 105 -11.88 -14.49 -7.30
N THR A 106 -12.43 -15.70 -7.43
CA THR A 106 -13.49 -16.06 -8.36
C THR A 106 -14.66 -16.64 -7.56
N LYS A 107 -15.75 -17.04 -8.23
CA LYS A 107 -16.87 -17.76 -7.57
C LYS A 107 -16.40 -19.01 -6.82
N ASP A 108 -15.41 -19.72 -7.39
CA ASP A 108 -14.99 -21.04 -6.93
C ASP A 108 -13.62 -21.04 -6.23
N LYS A 109 -12.86 -19.95 -6.32
CA LYS A 109 -11.47 -19.88 -5.82
C LYS A 109 -11.24 -18.61 -4.99
N SER A 110 -10.49 -18.76 -3.92
CA SER A 110 -9.89 -17.65 -3.17
C SER A 110 -8.39 -17.91 -3.10
N VAL A 111 -7.60 -17.11 -3.80
CA VAL A 111 -6.16 -17.28 -3.91
C VAL A 111 -5.47 -16.06 -3.33
N VAL A 112 -4.65 -16.29 -2.31
CA VAL A 112 -3.75 -15.29 -1.74
C VAL A 112 -2.33 -15.78 -1.97
N PHE A 113 -1.52 -14.97 -2.63
CA PHE A 113 -0.18 -15.35 -3.05
C PHE A 113 0.82 -15.36 -1.87
N PRO A 114 2.00 -15.99 -2.05
CA PRO A 114 3.14 -15.81 -1.16
C PRO A 114 3.49 -14.32 -1.01
N ILE A 115 3.88 -13.93 0.18
CA ILE A 115 4.22 -12.55 0.52
C ILE A 115 5.63 -12.23 0.00
N THR A 116 5.82 -11.02 -0.49
CA THR A 116 7.15 -10.47 -0.81
C THR A 116 7.57 -9.48 0.25
N GLU A 117 8.78 -9.63 0.78
CA GLU A 117 9.47 -8.64 1.60
C GLU A 117 10.19 -7.65 0.69
N VAL A 118 10.08 -6.36 1.01
CA VAL A 118 10.75 -5.28 0.29
C VAL A 118 11.85 -4.71 1.20
N VAL A 119 13.11 -4.92 0.82
CA VAL A 119 14.27 -4.43 1.57
C VAL A 119 14.85 -3.23 0.82
N SER A 120 14.53 -2.03 1.29
CA SER A 120 15.11 -0.80 0.72
C SER A 120 16.56 -0.63 1.17
N HIS A 121 17.45 -0.32 0.23
CA HIS A 121 18.83 0.10 0.54
C HIS A 121 18.91 1.59 0.89
N ASN A 122 17.83 2.34 0.65
CA ASN A 122 17.66 3.73 1.05
C ASN A 122 16.93 3.82 2.40
N GLU A 123 16.87 4.99 3.01
CA GLU A 123 16.14 5.22 4.28
C GLU A 123 14.62 4.90 4.18
N TYR A 124 14.07 4.81 2.97
CA TYR A 124 12.70 4.38 2.67
C TYR A 124 12.57 3.98 1.20
N PHE A 125 11.50 3.24 0.87
CA PHE A 125 11.22 2.76 -0.50
C PHE A 125 10.66 3.91 -1.37
N ASP A 126 11.54 4.79 -1.82
CA ASP A 126 11.23 5.94 -2.67
C ASP A 126 11.16 5.58 -4.18
N TYR A 127 11.02 6.61 -5.01
CA TYR A 127 11.00 6.46 -6.47
C TYR A 127 12.29 5.82 -7.01
N GLU A 128 13.44 6.20 -6.49
CA GLU A 128 14.73 5.65 -6.93
C GLU A 128 14.87 4.18 -6.51
N ALA A 129 14.44 3.84 -5.30
CA ALA A 129 14.41 2.45 -4.83
C ALA A 129 13.51 1.58 -5.71
N LYS A 130 12.34 2.11 -6.14
CA LYS A 130 11.38 1.38 -6.99
C LYS A 130 11.88 1.09 -8.41
N TYR A 131 12.65 2.00 -9.01
CA TYR A 131 12.95 1.93 -10.43
C TYR A 131 14.43 1.76 -10.77
N ASN A 132 15.34 2.06 -9.84
CA ASN A 132 16.79 2.04 -10.07
C ASN A 132 17.50 0.86 -9.37
N GLY A 133 16.76 -0.15 -8.89
CA GLY A 133 17.34 -1.35 -8.28
C GLY A 133 17.95 -1.12 -6.89
N ALA A 134 17.50 -0.07 -6.18
CA ALA A 134 17.94 0.21 -4.80
C ALA A 134 17.13 -0.56 -3.74
N SER A 135 16.50 -1.67 -4.12
CA SER A 135 15.78 -2.55 -3.21
C SER A 135 15.92 -4.02 -3.61
N ASP A 136 15.94 -4.90 -2.61
CA ASP A 136 15.81 -6.34 -2.80
C ASP A 136 14.35 -6.76 -2.56
N GLU A 137 13.84 -7.61 -3.42
CA GLU A 137 12.50 -8.18 -3.34
C GLU A 137 12.62 -9.68 -3.03
N ILE A 138 12.22 -10.09 -1.83
CA ILE A 138 12.42 -11.47 -1.34
C ILE A 138 11.06 -12.17 -1.26
N THR A 139 10.85 -13.17 -2.11
CA THR A 139 9.62 -13.98 -2.14
C THR A 139 9.96 -15.48 -2.02
N PRO A 140 9.44 -16.20 -1.01
CA PRO A 140 8.62 -15.76 0.11
C PRO A 140 9.37 -14.82 1.07
N ALA A 141 8.61 -13.93 1.75
CA ALA A 141 9.13 -13.03 2.78
C ALA A 141 9.73 -13.80 3.96
N ARG A 142 10.75 -13.23 4.60
CA ARG A 142 11.45 -13.81 5.77
C ARG A 142 10.72 -13.49 7.07
N ILE A 143 9.47 -13.89 7.17
CA ILE A 143 8.60 -13.73 8.34
C ILE A 143 8.11 -15.07 8.84
N SER A 144 7.58 -15.12 10.08
CA SER A 144 7.06 -16.37 10.65
C SER A 144 5.84 -16.91 9.88
N ASP A 145 5.61 -18.22 9.95
CA ASP A 145 4.43 -18.86 9.35
C ASP A 145 3.12 -18.30 9.94
N ASP A 146 3.13 -17.94 11.22
CA ASP A 146 1.97 -17.35 11.87
C ASP A 146 1.67 -15.97 11.31
N LEU A 147 2.67 -15.11 11.21
CA LEU A 147 2.54 -13.78 10.63
C LEU A 147 2.13 -13.87 9.15
N THR A 148 2.69 -14.82 8.39
CA THR A 148 2.30 -15.11 7.01
C THR A 148 0.80 -15.38 6.90
N ARG A 149 0.27 -16.29 7.73
CA ARG A 149 -1.18 -16.60 7.74
C ARG A 149 -2.04 -15.40 8.10
N ARG A 150 -1.61 -14.59 9.08
CA ARG A 150 -2.33 -13.39 9.51
C ARG A 150 -2.38 -12.33 8.41
N VAL A 151 -1.27 -12.09 7.71
CA VAL A 151 -1.20 -11.15 6.57
C VAL A 151 -2.09 -11.63 5.43
N GLN A 152 -2.01 -12.92 5.07
CA GLN A 152 -2.83 -13.49 3.99
C GLN A 152 -4.33 -13.44 4.33
N THR A 153 -4.70 -13.72 5.58
CA THR A 153 -6.09 -13.61 6.06
C THR A 153 -6.59 -12.18 5.96
N LEU A 154 -5.77 -11.21 6.40
CA LEU A 154 -6.10 -9.79 6.31
C LEU A 154 -6.24 -9.32 4.86
N THR A 155 -5.33 -9.74 3.97
CA THR A 155 -5.38 -9.42 2.53
C THR A 155 -6.67 -9.95 1.89
N SER A 156 -7.05 -11.19 2.22
CA SER A 156 -8.32 -11.79 1.78
C SER A 156 -9.54 -11.02 2.30
N ALA A 157 -9.52 -10.59 3.56
CA ALA A 157 -10.60 -9.78 4.15
C ALA A 157 -10.71 -8.40 3.49
N ILE A 158 -9.58 -7.72 3.25
CA ILE A 158 -9.55 -6.42 2.55
C ILE A 158 -10.14 -6.57 1.13
N TYR A 159 -9.84 -7.65 0.43
CA TYR A 159 -10.43 -7.95 -0.88
C TYR A 159 -11.96 -7.96 -0.81
N ASP A 160 -12.53 -8.65 0.18
CA ASP A 160 -13.98 -8.76 0.37
C ASP A 160 -14.61 -7.43 0.82
N ILE A 161 -14.00 -6.74 1.78
CA ILE A 161 -14.48 -5.42 2.28
C ILE A 161 -14.57 -4.41 1.13
N LEU A 162 -13.57 -4.38 0.28
CA LEU A 162 -13.57 -3.51 -0.90
C LEU A 162 -14.49 -4.03 -2.02
N GLY A 163 -14.97 -5.28 -1.93
CA GLY A 163 -15.66 -5.97 -3.01
C GLY A 163 -14.83 -5.93 -4.29
N ALA A 164 -13.54 -6.22 -4.20
CA ALA A 164 -12.61 -6.11 -5.31
C ALA A 164 -12.88 -7.13 -6.41
N TYR A 165 -12.38 -6.84 -7.62
CA TYR A 165 -12.40 -7.75 -8.77
C TYR A 165 -11.00 -7.87 -9.37
N GLY A 166 -10.69 -9.05 -9.94
CA GLY A 166 -9.39 -9.31 -10.54
C GLY A 166 -8.31 -9.39 -9.47
N ILE A 167 -7.10 -8.99 -9.79
CA ILE A 167 -5.96 -9.04 -8.88
C ILE A 167 -5.82 -7.71 -8.15
N ILE A 168 -5.68 -7.77 -6.84
CA ILE A 168 -5.22 -6.64 -6.04
C ILE A 168 -3.86 -6.95 -5.42
N ARG A 169 -3.11 -5.91 -5.05
CA ARG A 169 -1.92 -5.99 -4.21
C ARG A 169 -2.10 -5.07 -3.01
N VAL A 170 -1.83 -5.59 -1.84
CA VAL A 170 -1.93 -4.83 -0.60
C VAL A 170 -0.54 -4.74 0.02
N ASP A 171 -0.12 -3.53 0.32
CA ASP A 171 1.19 -3.21 0.86
C ASP A 171 1.05 -2.89 2.36
N TYR A 172 1.95 -3.42 3.18
CA TYR A 172 1.91 -3.33 4.63
C TYR A 172 3.27 -2.98 5.21
N ILE A 173 3.26 -2.42 6.42
CA ILE A 173 4.44 -2.30 7.29
C ILE A 173 4.20 -3.15 8.54
N ILE A 174 5.10 -4.09 8.78
CA ILE A 174 5.12 -4.88 10.02
C ILE A 174 5.97 -4.15 11.06
N THR A 175 5.32 -3.59 12.06
CA THR A 175 6.00 -2.87 13.13
C THR A 175 6.23 -3.77 14.36
N GLU A 176 6.92 -3.25 15.38
CA GLU A 176 7.22 -3.96 16.62
C GLU A 176 6.00 -4.71 17.18
N GLY A 177 6.23 -5.93 17.68
CA GLY A 177 5.17 -6.82 18.16
C GLY A 177 4.32 -7.43 17.06
N GLU A 178 4.89 -7.59 15.85
CA GLU A 178 4.23 -8.17 14.67
C GLU A 178 2.88 -7.51 14.33
N LYS A 179 2.79 -6.20 14.50
CA LYS A 179 1.59 -5.43 14.17
C LYS A 179 1.55 -5.19 12.65
N ILE A 180 0.50 -5.68 12.00
CA ILE A 180 0.30 -5.52 10.56
C ILE A 180 -0.42 -4.19 10.33
N ASN A 181 0.25 -3.22 9.72
CA ASN A 181 -0.33 -1.91 9.39
C ASN A 181 -0.45 -1.78 7.88
N LEU A 182 -1.63 -1.42 7.41
CA LEU A 182 -1.89 -1.17 6.00
C LEU A 182 -1.14 0.08 5.55
N LEU A 183 -0.44 -0.02 4.43
CA LEU A 183 0.19 1.11 3.75
C LEU A 183 -0.70 1.60 2.60
N GLU A 184 -0.97 0.74 1.62
CA GLU A 184 -1.85 1.07 0.49
C GLU A 184 -2.47 -0.18 -0.15
N VAL A 185 -3.52 0.02 -0.95
CA VAL A 185 -4.16 -1.01 -1.78
C VAL A 185 -4.05 -0.65 -3.25
N ASN A 186 -3.46 -1.53 -4.04
CA ASN A 186 -3.28 -1.39 -5.48
C ASN A 186 -4.25 -2.30 -6.23
N THR A 187 -5.24 -1.74 -6.91
CA THR A 187 -6.23 -2.48 -7.72
C THR A 187 -5.84 -2.65 -9.19
N THR A 188 -4.75 -2.04 -9.60
CA THR A 188 -4.12 -2.23 -10.92
C THR A 188 -2.60 -2.41 -10.74
N PRO A 189 -2.18 -3.49 -10.06
CA PRO A 189 -0.76 -3.71 -9.79
C PRO A 189 0.04 -3.93 -11.08
N GLY A 190 1.34 -3.65 -11.04
CA GLY A 190 2.25 -3.91 -12.14
C GLY A 190 2.26 -5.39 -12.55
N MET A 191 2.36 -5.66 -13.85
CA MET A 191 2.30 -7.01 -14.45
C MET A 191 3.51 -7.33 -15.34
N THR A 192 4.59 -6.55 -15.24
CA THR A 192 5.85 -6.91 -15.92
C THR A 192 6.50 -8.11 -15.24
N ALA A 193 7.37 -8.81 -15.92
CA ALA A 193 8.00 -10.03 -15.40
C ALA A 193 8.71 -9.83 -14.04
N THR A 194 9.16 -8.61 -13.77
CA THR A 194 9.84 -8.20 -12.53
C THR A 194 8.90 -7.55 -11.50
N SER A 195 7.61 -7.36 -11.81
CA SER A 195 6.64 -6.83 -10.84
C SER A 195 6.30 -7.86 -9.76
N PHE A 196 5.86 -7.40 -8.58
CA PHE A 196 5.54 -8.24 -7.42
C PHE A 196 4.54 -9.37 -7.74
N ILE A 197 3.43 -9.06 -8.42
CA ILE A 197 2.40 -10.07 -8.70
C ILE A 197 2.94 -11.24 -9.53
N PRO A 198 3.62 -11.06 -10.69
CA PRO A 198 4.23 -12.17 -11.41
C PRO A 198 5.30 -12.93 -10.61
N GLN A 199 6.03 -12.27 -9.73
CA GLN A 199 6.99 -12.95 -8.83
C GLN A 199 6.26 -13.85 -7.83
N GLN A 200 5.20 -13.34 -7.19
CA GLN A 200 4.39 -14.07 -6.22
C GLN A 200 3.65 -15.26 -6.87
N VAL A 201 3.15 -15.09 -8.08
CA VAL A 201 2.52 -16.17 -8.86
C VAL A 201 3.51 -17.30 -9.14
N ARG A 202 4.73 -16.97 -9.58
CA ARG A 202 5.80 -17.97 -9.78
C ARG A 202 6.17 -18.67 -8.47
N ALA A 203 6.29 -17.92 -7.37
CA ALA A 203 6.60 -18.48 -6.05
C ALA A 203 5.49 -19.39 -5.52
N ALA A 204 4.24 -19.19 -5.94
CA ALA A 204 3.12 -20.07 -5.68
C ALA A 204 3.12 -21.34 -6.56
N GLY A 205 4.07 -21.50 -7.48
CA GLY A 205 4.08 -22.60 -8.46
C GLY A 205 2.98 -22.49 -9.52
N MET A 206 2.47 -21.27 -9.75
CA MET A 206 1.39 -20.98 -10.71
C MET A 206 1.95 -20.25 -11.94
N GLU A 207 1.18 -20.30 -13.02
CA GLU A 207 1.45 -19.53 -14.22
C GLU A 207 0.52 -18.32 -14.33
N MET A 208 1.07 -17.16 -14.73
CA MET A 208 0.26 -15.94 -14.92
C MET A 208 -0.89 -16.15 -15.92
N LYS A 209 -0.69 -17.02 -16.93
CA LYS A 209 -1.71 -17.37 -17.89
C LYS A 209 -2.92 -18.00 -17.21
N ASP A 210 -2.70 -18.92 -16.28
CA ASP A 210 -3.79 -19.64 -15.59
C ASP A 210 -4.55 -18.70 -14.65
N VAL A 211 -3.83 -17.83 -13.93
CA VAL A 211 -4.43 -16.77 -13.09
C VAL A 211 -5.31 -15.84 -13.91
N MET A 212 -4.83 -15.39 -15.08
CA MET A 212 -5.62 -14.51 -15.96
C MET A 212 -6.82 -15.25 -16.56
N THR A 213 -6.67 -16.53 -16.91
CA THR A 213 -7.76 -17.38 -17.40
C THR A 213 -8.85 -17.52 -16.35
N ASP A 214 -8.49 -17.82 -15.09
CA ASP A 214 -9.45 -17.90 -13.97
C ASP A 214 -10.27 -16.61 -13.85
N ILE A 215 -9.61 -15.45 -13.88
CA ILE A 215 -10.27 -14.15 -13.72
C ILE A 215 -11.18 -13.81 -14.90
N ILE A 216 -10.73 -14.09 -16.14
CA ILE A 216 -11.50 -13.80 -17.36
C ILE A 216 -12.73 -14.72 -17.42
N GLU A 217 -12.53 -16.03 -17.26
CA GLU A 217 -13.63 -17.00 -17.29
C GLU A 217 -14.67 -16.76 -16.21
N ASN A 218 -14.23 -16.29 -15.01
CA ASN A 218 -15.15 -15.94 -13.94
C ASN A 218 -16.16 -14.85 -14.36
N LYS A 219 -15.78 -13.96 -15.30
CA LYS A 219 -16.66 -12.90 -15.81
C LYS A 219 -17.72 -13.41 -16.80
N PHE A 220 -17.49 -14.56 -17.43
CA PHE A 220 -18.43 -15.15 -18.38
C PHE A 220 -19.37 -16.20 -17.75
N ARG A 221 -19.22 -16.44 -16.44
CA ARG A 221 -20.05 -17.38 -15.68
C ARG A 221 -21.20 -16.69 -14.93
N ASP A 222 -21.43 -15.41 -15.19
CA ASP A 222 -22.53 -14.60 -14.61
C ASP A 222 -23.80 -14.69 -15.44
#